data_a976791618b2be74523f2eeaa1cd440b
#
_entry.id   a976791618b2be74523f2eeaa1cd440b
#
_cell.length_a   1.000
_cell.length_b   1.000
_cell.length_c   1.000
_cell.angle_alpha   90.00
_cell.angle_beta   90.00
_cell.angle_gamma   90.00
#
_symmetry.space_group_name_H-M   'P 1'
#
loop_
_entity.id
_entity.type
_entity.pdbx_description
1 polymer ?
#
loop_
_entity_poly.entity_id
_entity_poly.type
_entity_poly.pdbx_seq_one_letter_code
_entity_poly.pdbx_strand_id
1 'polypeptide(L)'
;SVEYLLNTVPHALMYDVITDVENYPKVLPKNILSVKILDRTNNSITAEEQISEHSIESTLTVKHSFVPMEKHTIEILDGDAKGTIITQNFEIFQPEGSLKITTDVELDLKGIFSFVGFLPISSIQHAVDTTIDEFAIFAAKKYDLSENEFAIELLYREVLLRESDPKGLKFYVQMLEEGMTIDDVKKLLMESDEYQNRFVEVGISSMDELNPETIKTIDDLYLEILDRPADNNGILYYGSLLETGVFTTDDIRQSLMDSTEYDICLKYNPYSEFPCHV
;
A
#
# COMPACT_ATOMS: atom_id res chain seq x y z
N SER A 1 10.49 -6.96 -9.55
CA SER A 1 9.25 -7.73 -9.35
C SER A 1 8.77 -7.56 -7.93
N VAL A 2 7.49 -7.30 -7.76
CA VAL A 2 6.80 -7.16 -6.46
C VAL A 2 5.66 -8.17 -6.43
N GLU A 3 5.53 -8.93 -5.34
CA GLU A 3 4.45 -9.90 -5.14
C GLU A 3 3.49 -9.39 -4.07
N TYR A 4 2.19 -9.49 -4.35
CA TYR A 4 1.10 -9.14 -3.46
C TYR A 4 0.12 -10.30 -3.36
N LEU A 5 -0.20 -10.73 -2.15
CA LEU A 5 -1.18 -11.79 -1.89
C LEU A 5 -2.44 -11.21 -1.26
N LEU A 6 -3.60 -11.67 -1.66
CA LEU A 6 -4.90 -11.19 -1.20
C LEU A 6 -5.88 -12.35 -1.03
N ASN A 7 -6.48 -12.46 0.17
CA ASN A 7 -7.44 -13.52 0.50
C ASN A 7 -8.90 -13.06 0.47
N THR A 8 -9.13 -11.75 0.52
CA THR A 8 -10.46 -11.18 0.82
C THR A 8 -11.25 -10.76 -0.41
N VAL A 9 -10.57 -10.52 -1.55
CA VAL A 9 -11.23 -10.17 -2.81
C VAL A 9 -11.04 -11.29 -3.83
N PRO A 10 -12.12 -11.90 -4.34
CA PRO A 10 -12.03 -12.92 -5.38
C PRO A 10 -11.28 -12.43 -6.62
N HIS A 11 -10.48 -13.32 -7.22
CA HIS A 11 -9.65 -13.06 -8.40
C HIS A 11 -10.41 -12.30 -9.51
N ALA A 12 -11.61 -12.78 -9.88
CA ALA A 12 -12.39 -12.16 -10.94
C ALA A 12 -12.78 -10.71 -10.63
N LEU A 13 -13.14 -10.43 -9.37
CA LEU A 13 -13.55 -9.09 -8.95
C LEU A 13 -12.37 -8.13 -8.87
N MET A 14 -11.21 -8.63 -8.41
CA MET A 14 -10.00 -7.84 -8.36
C MET A 14 -9.49 -7.52 -9.78
N TYR A 15 -9.48 -8.52 -10.66
CA TYR A 15 -9.13 -8.32 -12.07
C TYR A 15 -10.05 -7.29 -12.74
N ASP A 16 -11.36 -7.38 -12.50
CA ASP A 16 -12.34 -6.44 -13.06
C ASP A 16 -12.04 -4.98 -12.67
N VAL A 17 -11.75 -4.71 -11.39
CA VAL A 17 -11.47 -3.34 -10.95
C VAL A 17 -10.11 -2.83 -11.39
N ILE A 18 -9.07 -3.68 -11.42
CA ILE A 18 -7.73 -3.28 -11.89
C ILE A 18 -7.72 -2.98 -13.39
N THR A 19 -8.59 -3.63 -14.17
CA THR A 19 -8.67 -3.41 -15.62
C THR A 19 -9.72 -2.38 -16.05
N ASP A 20 -10.49 -1.85 -15.10
CA ASP A 20 -11.50 -0.81 -15.32
C ASP A 20 -10.86 0.60 -15.34
N VAL A 21 -10.07 0.86 -16.39
CA VAL A 21 -9.21 2.06 -16.54
C VAL A 21 -10.01 3.36 -16.42
N GLU A 22 -11.27 3.39 -16.91
CA GLU A 22 -12.11 4.59 -16.85
C GLU A 22 -12.48 5.02 -15.42
N ASN A 23 -12.43 4.08 -14.48
CA ASN A 23 -12.74 4.34 -13.07
C ASN A 23 -11.50 4.60 -12.20
N TYR A 24 -10.30 4.63 -12.74
CA TYR A 24 -9.08 4.94 -12.00
C TYR A 24 -9.16 6.25 -11.18
N PRO A 25 -9.75 7.36 -11.67
CA PRO A 25 -9.91 8.56 -10.85
C PRO A 25 -10.80 8.37 -9.61
N LYS A 26 -11.64 7.34 -9.59
CA LYS A 26 -12.46 7.01 -8.40
C LYS A 26 -11.73 6.11 -7.43
N VAL A 27 -10.83 5.26 -7.93
CA VAL A 27 -10.02 4.33 -7.13
C VAL A 27 -8.83 5.05 -6.54
N LEU A 28 -8.12 5.83 -7.35
CA LEU A 28 -6.88 6.52 -7.02
C LEU A 28 -7.03 8.05 -7.17
N PRO A 29 -7.96 8.71 -6.45
CA PRO A 29 -8.31 10.10 -6.69
C PRO A 29 -7.17 11.09 -6.41
N LYS A 30 -6.18 10.70 -5.61
CA LYS A 30 -5.00 11.54 -5.32
C LYS A 30 -3.94 11.43 -6.42
N ASN A 31 -3.87 10.30 -7.11
CA ASN A 31 -2.80 9.98 -8.07
C ASN A 31 -3.25 10.11 -9.52
N ILE A 32 -4.51 9.75 -9.83
CA ILE A 32 -5.07 9.82 -11.18
C ILE A 32 -6.25 10.78 -11.18
N LEU A 33 -6.02 11.96 -11.75
CA LEU A 33 -6.97 13.06 -11.72
C LEU A 33 -8.07 12.90 -12.79
N SER A 34 -7.69 12.40 -13.96
CA SER A 34 -8.63 12.14 -15.05
C SER A 34 -8.11 11.07 -16.00
N VAL A 35 -9.04 10.38 -16.64
CA VAL A 35 -8.78 9.42 -17.72
C VAL A 35 -9.68 9.75 -18.89
N LYS A 36 -9.09 9.86 -20.07
CA LYS A 36 -9.80 10.07 -21.34
C LYS A 36 -9.40 8.97 -22.32
N ILE A 37 -10.34 8.14 -22.69
CA ILE A 37 -10.12 7.06 -23.66
C ILE A 37 -9.89 7.65 -25.05
N LEU A 38 -8.78 7.29 -25.66
CA LEU A 38 -8.39 7.68 -27.02
C LEU A 38 -8.73 6.60 -28.04
N ASP A 39 -8.52 5.32 -27.66
CA ASP A 39 -8.79 4.17 -28.50
C ASP A 39 -9.14 2.95 -27.64
N ARG A 40 -9.96 2.04 -28.18
CA ARG A 40 -10.36 0.81 -27.50
C ARG A 40 -10.50 -0.33 -28.50
N THR A 41 -9.89 -1.46 -28.17
CA THR A 41 -10.07 -2.72 -28.86
C THR A 41 -10.62 -3.78 -27.90
N ASN A 42 -10.78 -5.03 -28.35
CA ASN A 42 -11.24 -6.12 -27.48
C ASN A 42 -10.28 -6.44 -26.34
N ASN A 43 -8.99 -6.15 -26.51
CA ASN A 43 -7.95 -6.53 -25.54
C ASN A 43 -6.97 -5.37 -25.21
N SER A 44 -7.29 -4.16 -25.59
CA SER A 44 -6.51 -2.99 -25.22
C SER A 44 -7.33 -1.71 -25.14
N ILE A 45 -6.84 -0.79 -24.30
CA ILE A 45 -7.33 0.59 -24.16
C ILE A 45 -6.11 1.50 -24.27
N THR A 46 -6.20 2.53 -25.10
CA THR A 46 -5.25 3.64 -25.07
C THR A 46 -5.95 4.85 -24.49
N ALA A 47 -5.37 5.44 -23.46
CA ALA A 47 -5.94 6.56 -22.72
C ALA A 47 -4.94 7.70 -22.58
N GLU A 48 -5.45 8.91 -22.45
CA GLU A 48 -4.77 10.07 -21.92
C GLU A 48 -5.09 10.13 -20.42
N GLU A 49 -4.08 10.03 -19.58
CA GLU A 49 -4.18 10.04 -18.12
C GLU A 49 -3.49 11.25 -17.54
N GLN A 50 -4.22 12.05 -16.77
CA GLN A 50 -3.65 13.12 -15.97
C GLN A 50 -3.34 12.56 -14.59
N ILE A 51 -2.06 12.52 -14.26
CA ILE A 51 -1.56 12.01 -12.99
C ILE A 51 -1.05 13.14 -12.09
N SER A 52 -1.09 12.90 -10.79
CA SER A 52 -0.49 13.77 -9.78
C SER A 52 0.39 12.92 -8.86
N GLU A 53 1.63 13.34 -8.68
CA GLU A 53 2.57 12.71 -7.76
C GLU A 53 3.36 13.80 -7.04
N HIS A 54 3.29 13.81 -5.69
CA HIS A 54 3.93 14.84 -4.86
C HIS A 54 3.65 16.28 -5.34
N SER A 55 2.39 16.58 -5.67
CA SER A 55 1.95 17.87 -6.22
C SER A 55 2.52 18.23 -7.61
N ILE A 56 3.14 17.28 -8.28
CA ILE A 56 3.56 17.43 -9.68
C ILE A 56 2.51 16.75 -10.56
N GLU A 57 1.89 17.54 -11.43
CA GLU A 57 0.93 17.02 -12.40
C GLU A 57 1.60 16.77 -13.74
N SER A 58 1.26 15.65 -14.37
CA SER A 58 1.71 15.30 -15.71
C SER A 58 0.60 14.62 -16.49
N THR A 59 0.64 14.77 -17.81
CA THR A 59 -0.27 14.07 -18.70
C THR A 59 0.49 13.00 -19.47
N LEU A 60 0.02 11.76 -19.39
CA LEU A 60 0.63 10.60 -20.01
C LEU A 60 -0.33 10.04 -21.06
N THR A 61 0.22 9.53 -22.16
CA THR A 61 -0.51 8.62 -23.04
C THR A 61 -0.14 7.20 -22.69
N VAL A 62 -1.12 6.43 -22.25
CA VAL A 62 -0.93 5.09 -21.68
C VAL A 62 -1.71 4.06 -22.48
N LYS A 63 -1.08 2.95 -22.78
CA LYS A 63 -1.74 1.79 -23.38
C LYS A 63 -1.85 0.67 -22.36
N HIS A 64 -3.07 0.26 -22.09
CA HIS A 64 -3.41 -0.91 -21.30
C HIS A 64 -3.70 -2.08 -22.24
N SER A 65 -3.05 -3.22 -22.00
CA SER A 65 -3.27 -4.44 -22.77
C SER A 65 -3.66 -5.57 -21.82
N PHE A 66 -4.61 -6.41 -22.23
CA PHE A 66 -5.22 -7.40 -21.35
C PHE A 66 -5.12 -8.81 -21.93
N VAL A 67 -4.73 -9.76 -21.08
CA VAL A 67 -5.04 -11.17 -21.25
C VAL A 67 -6.06 -11.50 -20.16
N PRO A 68 -7.32 -11.80 -20.50
CA PRO A 68 -8.39 -11.94 -19.53
C PRO A 68 -8.05 -12.86 -18.38
N MET A 69 -8.23 -12.39 -17.15
CA MET A 69 -7.97 -13.10 -15.89
C MET A 69 -6.50 -13.45 -15.61
N GLU A 70 -5.58 -13.17 -16.52
CA GLU A 70 -4.17 -13.58 -16.39
C GLU A 70 -3.21 -12.41 -16.29
N LYS A 71 -3.41 -11.37 -17.12
CA LYS A 71 -2.40 -10.31 -17.25
C LYS A 71 -3.00 -8.95 -17.60
N HIS A 72 -2.43 -7.92 -17.00
CA HIS A 72 -2.59 -6.54 -17.41
C HIS A 72 -1.21 -5.92 -17.64
N THR A 73 -1.00 -5.35 -18.81
CA THR A 73 0.24 -4.64 -19.16
C THR A 73 -0.08 -3.17 -19.40
N ILE A 74 0.66 -2.31 -18.76
CA ILE A 74 0.55 -0.84 -18.85
C ILE A 74 1.83 -0.35 -19.52
N GLU A 75 1.72 0.28 -20.67
CA GLU A 75 2.83 0.84 -21.43
C GLU A 75 2.64 2.34 -21.59
N ILE A 76 3.58 3.14 -21.13
CA ILE A 76 3.54 4.60 -21.28
C ILE A 76 4.10 4.98 -22.64
N LEU A 77 3.22 5.43 -23.54
CA LEU A 77 3.53 5.75 -24.92
C LEU A 77 4.06 7.16 -25.11
N ASP A 78 3.62 8.11 -24.25
CA ASP A 78 4.05 9.50 -24.30
C ASP A 78 3.98 10.18 -22.92
N GLY A 79 4.74 11.26 -22.74
CA GLY A 79 4.93 11.97 -21.48
C GLY A 79 6.28 11.68 -20.84
N ASP A 80 6.48 12.18 -19.61
CA ASP A 80 7.78 12.15 -18.93
C ASP A 80 8.25 10.74 -18.53
N ALA A 81 7.35 9.78 -18.46
CA ALA A 81 7.64 8.38 -18.15
C ALA A 81 7.57 7.47 -19.39
N LYS A 82 7.64 8.05 -20.59
CA LYS A 82 7.57 7.32 -21.86
C LYS A 82 8.58 6.18 -21.94
N GLY A 83 8.12 4.97 -22.26
CA GLY A 83 8.91 3.75 -22.35
C GLY A 83 8.82 2.89 -21.08
N THR A 84 8.24 3.40 -20.00
CA THR A 84 7.96 2.59 -18.81
C THR A 84 6.91 1.54 -19.12
N ILE A 85 7.17 0.31 -18.66
CA ILE A 85 6.25 -0.83 -18.78
C ILE A 85 6.00 -1.40 -17.39
N ILE A 86 4.73 -1.57 -17.05
CA ILE A 86 4.30 -2.25 -15.83
C ILE A 86 3.48 -3.47 -16.25
N THR A 87 3.86 -4.63 -15.76
CA THR A 87 3.17 -5.89 -16.04
C THR A 87 2.64 -6.47 -14.74
N GLN A 88 1.34 -6.71 -14.67
CA GLN A 88 0.67 -7.36 -13.56
C GLN A 88 0.19 -8.74 -14.01
N ASN A 89 0.67 -9.79 -13.35
CA ASN A 89 0.23 -11.16 -13.57
C ASN A 89 -0.66 -11.58 -12.38
N PHE A 90 -1.79 -12.22 -12.69
CA PHE A 90 -2.81 -12.62 -11.72
C PHE A 90 -2.85 -14.13 -11.65
N GLU A 91 -2.60 -14.71 -10.49
CA GLU A 91 -2.55 -16.15 -10.27
C GLU A 91 -3.34 -16.52 -9.01
N ILE A 92 -3.99 -17.67 -9.01
CA ILE A 92 -4.55 -18.25 -7.80
C ILE A 92 -3.46 -19.07 -7.13
N PHE A 93 -3.03 -18.61 -5.96
CA PHE A 93 -2.01 -19.27 -5.18
C PHE A 93 -2.63 -20.43 -4.37
N GLN A 94 -2.08 -21.63 -4.55
CA GLN A 94 -2.50 -22.83 -3.85
C GLN A 94 -1.59 -23.07 -2.62
N PRO A 95 -2.09 -23.67 -1.50
CA PRO A 95 -3.39 -24.36 -1.37
C PRO A 95 -4.55 -23.47 -0.90
N GLU A 96 -4.31 -22.24 -0.48
CA GLU A 96 -5.30 -21.39 0.22
C GLU A 96 -6.33 -20.77 -0.73
N GLY A 97 -6.05 -20.73 -2.04
CA GLY A 97 -6.91 -20.08 -3.03
C GLY A 97 -6.78 -18.56 -3.06
N SER A 98 -5.72 -18.01 -2.44
CA SER A 98 -5.42 -16.59 -2.43
C SER A 98 -5.10 -16.08 -3.83
N LEU A 99 -5.48 -14.85 -4.12
CA LEU A 99 -5.03 -14.14 -5.32
C LEU A 99 -3.59 -13.67 -5.10
N LYS A 100 -2.69 -14.08 -5.99
CA LYS A 100 -1.34 -13.54 -6.10
C LYS A 100 -1.26 -12.59 -7.29
N ILE A 101 -0.85 -11.36 -7.05
CA ILE A 101 -0.56 -10.37 -8.09
C ILE A 101 0.95 -10.15 -8.10
N THR A 102 1.59 -10.50 -9.22
CA THR A 102 3.01 -10.20 -9.43
C THR A 102 3.13 -8.99 -10.34
N THR A 103 3.71 -7.91 -9.83
CA THR A 103 3.92 -6.66 -10.56
C THR A 103 5.38 -6.51 -10.94
N ASP A 104 5.67 -6.49 -12.22
CA ASP A 104 6.98 -6.20 -12.78
C ASP A 104 6.98 -4.77 -13.33
N VAL A 105 7.98 -3.98 -12.92
CA VAL A 105 8.12 -2.58 -13.34
C VAL A 105 9.45 -2.41 -14.06
N GLU A 106 9.37 -2.03 -15.34
CA GLU A 106 10.51 -1.65 -16.17
C GLU A 106 10.44 -0.13 -16.39
N LEU A 107 11.26 0.61 -15.65
CA LEU A 107 11.23 2.08 -15.65
C LEU A 107 12.09 2.64 -16.79
N ASP A 108 11.53 3.50 -17.62
CA ASP A 108 12.24 4.43 -18.50
C ASP A 108 11.78 5.85 -18.18
N LEU A 109 12.37 6.43 -17.14
CA LEU A 109 11.96 7.72 -16.59
C LEU A 109 12.84 8.84 -17.12
N LYS A 110 12.18 9.89 -17.63
CA LYS A 110 12.82 11.10 -18.17
C LYS A 110 12.16 12.33 -17.55
N GLY A 111 12.79 13.49 -17.70
CA GLY A 111 12.23 14.73 -17.23
C GLY A 111 12.02 14.78 -15.72
N ILE A 112 10.84 15.21 -15.30
CA ILE A 112 10.49 15.43 -13.90
C ILE A 112 10.43 14.15 -13.05
N PHE A 113 10.27 12.97 -13.67
CA PHE A 113 10.21 11.68 -12.96
C PHE A 113 11.56 10.95 -12.91
N SER A 114 12.63 11.53 -13.42
CA SER A 114 13.94 10.88 -13.44
C SER A 114 14.47 10.51 -12.05
N PHE A 115 14.03 11.21 -11.01
CA PHE A 115 14.42 10.93 -9.62
C PHE A 115 13.86 9.60 -9.09
N VAL A 116 12.73 9.12 -9.61
CA VAL A 116 12.11 7.84 -9.17
C VAL A 116 13.04 6.67 -9.41
N GLY A 117 13.90 6.72 -10.43
CA GLY A 117 14.91 5.69 -10.71
C GLY A 117 15.98 5.54 -9.61
N PHE A 118 16.05 6.47 -8.67
CA PHE A 118 16.96 6.42 -7.50
C PHE A 118 16.27 5.97 -6.22
N LEU A 119 14.95 5.71 -6.26
CA LEU A 119 14.22 5.23 -5.09
C LEU A 119 14.65 3.81 -4.72
N PRO A 120 14.72 3.49 -3.43
CA PRO A 120 14.92 2.13 -2.96
C PRO A 120 13.82 1.19 -3.47
N ILE A 121 14.14 -0.09 -3.62
CA ILE A 121 13.16 -1.12 -4.02
C ILE A 121 11.99 -1.17 -3.03
N SER A 122 12.25 -0.94 -1.74
CA SER A 122 11.21 -0.86 -0.69
C SER A 122 10.16 0.22 -0.98
N SER A 123 10.57 1.39 -1.45
CA SER A 123 9.63 2.47 -1.82
C SER A 123 8.76 2.09 -3.02
N ILE A 124 9.33 1.39 -3.99
CA ILE A 124 8.56 0.86 -5.13
C ILE A 124 7.61 -0.25 -4.67
N GLN A 125 8.05 -1.14 -3.79
CA GLN A 125 7.21 -2.16 -3.16
C GLN A 125 6.03 -1.51 -2.47
N HIS A 126 6.29 -0.55 -1.57
CA HIS A 126 5.26 0.15 -0.82
C HIS A 126 4.24 0.86 -1.74
N ALA A 127 4.71 1.56 -2.78
CA ALA A 127 3.83 2.22 -3.74
C ALA A 127 2.92 1.21 -4.49
N VAL A 128 3.45 0.05 -4.86
CA VAL A 128 2.66 -1.02 -5.50
C VAL A 128 1.65 -1.59 -4.52
N ASP A 129 2.07 -1.90 -3.29
CA ASP A 129 1.18 -2.46 -2.26
C ASP A 129 0.03 -1.50 -1.95
N THR A 130 0.32 -0.22 -1.70
CA THR A 130 -0.70 0.81 -1.46
C THR A 130 -1.67 0.94 -2.63
N THR A 131 -1.16 0.91 -3.86
CA THR A 131 -2.01 0.98 -5.05
C THR A 131 -2.94 -0.23 -5.16
N ILE A 132 -2.45 -1.43 -4.91
CA ILE A 132 -3.26 -2.66 -4.92
C ILE A 132 -4.29 -2.65 -3.79
N ASP A 133 -3.93 -2.16 -2.60
CA ASP A 133 -4.87 -2.00 -1.48
C ASP A 133 -6.05 -1.08 -1.84
N GLU A 134 -5.81 0.06 -2.49
CA GLU A 134 -6.88 0.96 -2.93
C GLU A 134 -7.83 0.27 -3.94
N PHE A 135 -7.30 -0.52 -4.88
CA PHE A 135 -8.13 -1.33 -5.77
C PHE A 135 -8.94 -2.38 -5.00
N ALA A 136 -8.37 -3.03 -3.99
CA ALA A 136 -9.06 -4.01 -3.17
C ALA A 136 -10.19 -3.36 -2.34
N ILE A 137 -9.94 -2.19 -1.73
CA ILE A 137 -10.96 -1.39 -1.03
C ILE A 137 -12.11 -1.03 -1.97
N PHE A 138 -11.79 -0.57 -3.17
CA PHE A 138 -12.79 -0.22 -4.15
C PHE A 138 -13.61 -1.44 -4.59
N ALA A 139 -12.94 -2.59 -4.81
CA ALA A 139 -13.60 -3.86 -5.14
C ALA A 139 -14.55 -4.32 -4.03
N ALA A 140 -14.09 -4.28 -2.77
CA ALA A 140 -14.90 -4.65 -1.62
C ALA A 140 -16.18 -3.81 -1.55
N LYS A 141 -16.09 -2.50 -1.75
CA LYS A 141 -17.24 -1.59 -1.80
C LYS A 141 -18.13 -1.83 -3.02
N LYS A 142 -17.53 -1.99 -4.20
CA LYS A 142 -18.26 -2.18 -5.48
C LYS A 142 -19.10 -3.46 -5.46
N TYR A 143 -18.60 -4.50 -4.81
CA TYR A 143 -19.23 -5.83 -4.81
C TYR A 143 -19.82 -6.25 -3.45
N ASP A 144 -19.94 -5.29 -2.51
CA ASP A 144 -20.54 -5.50 -1.18
C ASP A 144 -19.90 -6.68 -0.42
N LEU A 145 -18.56 -6.75 -0.44
CA LEU A 145 -17.79 -7.75 0.28
C LEU A 145 -17.78 -7.45 1.78
N SER A 146 -17.49 -8.47 2.58
CA SER A 146 -17.46 -8.33 4.04
C SER A 146 -16.46 -7.25 4.49
N GLU A 147 -16.97 -6.16 5.08
CA GLU A 147 -16.14 -5.08 5.62
C GLU A 147 -15.20 -5.58 6.72
N ASN A 148 -15.64 -6.57 7.52
CA ASN A 148 -14.84 -7.13 8.59
C ASN A 148 -13.66 -7.96 8.07
N GLU A 149 -13.86 -8.80 7.03
CA GLU A 149 -12.78 -9.55 6.41
C GLU A 149 -11.72 -8.62 5.86
N PHE A 150 -12.16 -7.57 5.20
CA PHE A 150 -11.27 -6.60 4.62
C PHE A 150 -10.48 -5.82 5.70
N ALA A 151 -11.15 -5.38 6.77
CA ALA A 151 -10.51 -4.68 7.88
C ALA A 151 -9.43 -5.55 8.57
N ILE A 152 -9.68 -6.85 8.75
CA ILE A 152 -8.69 -7.77 9.31
C ILE A 152 -7.50 -7.96 8.37
N GLU A 153 -7.73 -8.08 7.06
CA GLU A 153 -6.64 -8.19 6.08
C GLU A 153 -5.71 -6.97 6.14
N LEU A 154 -6.28 -5.76 6.19
CA LEU A 154 -5.49 -4.53 6.34
C LEU A 154 -4.68 -4.51 7.64
N LEU A 155 -5.28 -4.95 8.76
CA LEU A 155 -4.57 -5.03 10.04
C LEU A 155 -3.39 -6.02 10.00
N TYR A 156 -3.55 -7.18 9.34
CA TYR A 156 -2.44 -8.13 9.18
C TYR A 156 -1.29 -7.50 8.38
N ARG A 157 -1.60 -6.76 7.32
CA ARG A 157 -0.59 -6.07 6.52
C ARG A 157 0.07 -4.94 7.29
N GLU A 158 -0.70 -4.14 8.02
CA GLU A 158 -0.19 -3.03 8.81
C GLU A 158 0.68 -3.52 9.99
N VAL A 159 0.21 -4.52 10.74
CA VAL A 159 0.83 -4.95 11.99
C VAL A 159 1.85 -6.07 11.77
N LEU A 160 1.51 -7.08 10.96
CA LEU A 160 2.35 -8.25 10.75
C LEU A 160 3.11 -8.23 9.42
N LEU A 161 2.92 -7.20 8.57
CA LEU A 161 3.51 -7.01 7.24
C LEU A 161 3.37 -8.24 6.33
N ARG A 162 2.27 -8.94 6.46
CA ARG A 162 1.90 -10.08 5.62
C ARG A 162 0.39 -10.15 5.47
N GLU A 163 -0.07 -10.94 4.52
CA GLU A 163 -1.48 -11.30 4.38
C GLU A 163 -1.97 -12.11 5.59
N SER A 164 -3.29 -12.07 5.82
CA SER A 164 -3.92 -12.92 6.81
C SER A 164 -3.90 -14.38 6.35
N ASP A 165 -3.69 -15.30 7.28
CA ASP A 165 -3.98 -16.71 7.03
C ASP A 165 -5.49 -17.01 7.25
N PRO A 166 -6.06 -18.03 6.57
CA PRO A 166 -7.49 -18.31 6.64
C PRO A 166 -8.05 -18.56 8.05
N LYS A 167 -7.21 -19.06 8.97
CA LYS A 167 -7.63 -19.31 10.36
C LYS A 167 -7.64 -18.02 11.16
N GLY A 168 -6.60 -17.21 11.02
CA GLY A 168 -6.50 -15.91 11.66
C GLY A 168 -7.57 -14.96 11.17
N LEU A 169 -7.80 -14.89 9.85
CA LEU A 169 -8.87 -14.10 9.26
C LEU A 169 -10.22 -14.45 9.90
N LYS A 170 -10.60 -15.74 9.86
CA LYS A 170 -11.87 -16.20 10.44
C LYS A 170 -11.98 -15.90 11.93
N PHE A 171 -10.90 -16.11 12.69
CA PHE A 171 -10.86 -15.89 14.13
C PHE A 171 -11.12 -14.44 14.50
N TYR A 172 -10.42 -13.49 13.85
CA TYR A 172 -10.57 -12.08 14.16
C TYR A 172 -11.85 -11.46 13.57
N VAL A 173 -12.32 -11.95 12.42
CA VAL A 173 -13.65 -11.56 11.90
C VAL A 173 -14.73 -11.92 12.89
N GLN A 174 -14.70 -13.15 13.46
CA GLN A 174 -15.66 -13.55 14.50
C GLN A 174 -15.60 -12.62 15.72
N MET A 175 -14.43 -12.18 16.15
CA MET A 175 -14.29 -11.22 17.27
C MET A 175 -14.93 -9.87 16.96
N LEU A 176 -14.79 -9.36 15.72
CA LEU A 176 -15.48 -8.14 15.29
C LEU A 176 -17.02 -8.33 15.27
N GLU A 177 -17.51 -9.48 14.82
CA GLU A 177 -18.93 -9.83 14.83
C GLU A 177 -19.49 -9.96 16.25
N GLU A 178 -18.67 -10.39 17.22
CA GLU A 178 -19.01 -10.46 18.65
C GLU A 178 -18.91 -9.11 19.35
N GLY A 179 -18.53 -8.03 18.65
CA GLY A 179 -18.54 -6.65 19.13
C GLY A 179 -17.19 -6.09 19.57
N MET A 180 -16.08 -6.79 19.28
CA MET A 180 -14.75 -6.23 19.44
C MET A 180 -14.53 -5.12 18.42
N THR A 181 -13.73 -4.11 18.76
CA THR A 181 -13.38 -3.04 17.82
C THR A 181 -12.15 -3.43 17.01
N ILE A 182 -11.93 -2.76 15.88
CA ILE A 182 -10.70 -2.91 15.05
C ILE A 182 -9.46 -2.59 15.89
N ASP A 183 -9.52 -1.56 16.74
CA ASP A 183 -8.42 -1.18 17.63
C ASP A 183 -8.08 -2.28 18.65
N ASP A 184 -9.12 -2.96 19.20
CA ASP A 184 -8.91 -4.09 20.09
C ASP A 184 -8.20 -5.26 19.38
N VAL A 185 -8.62 -5.55 18.15
CA VAL A 185 -7.97 -6.60 17.33
C VAL A 185 -6.54 -6.21 16.97
N LYS A 186 -6.30 -4.95 16.60
CA LYS A 186 -4.95 -4.42 16.37
C LYS A 186 -4.05 -4.66 17.56
N LYS A 187 -4.54 -4.33 18.75
CA LYS A 187 -3.80 -4.55 19.99
C LYS A 187 -3.49 -6.03 20.23
N LEU A 188 -4.45 -6.95 20.00
CA LEU A 188 -4.21 -8.39 20.11
C LEU A 188 -3.15 -8.88 19.11
N LEU A 189 -3.15 -8.36 17.88
CA LEU A 189 -2.12 -8.69 16.90
C LEU A 189 -0.75 -8.20 17.35
N MET A 190 -0.64 -6.99 17.91
CA MET A 190 0.62 -6.46 18.45
C MET A 190 1.09 -7.21 19.71
N GLU A 191 0.20 -7.80 20.48
CA GLU A 191 0.51 -8.65 21.65
C GLU A 191 0.82 -10.11 21.24
N SER A 192 0.63 -10.50 19.97
CA SER A 192 0.86 -11.86 19.51
C SER A 192 2.33 -12.26 19.56
N ASP A 193 2.58 -13.56 19.77
CA ASP A 193 3.95 -14.11 19.71
C ASP A 193 4.60 -13.86 18.34
N GLU A 194 3.83 -13.82 17.27
CA GLU A 194 4.31 -13.54 15.93
C GLU A 194 4.86 -12.11 15.82
N TYR A 195 4.10 -11.14 16.29
CA TYR A 195 4.55 -9.74 16.30
C TYR A 195 5.79 -9.58 17.18
N GLN A 196 5.78 -10.15 18.38
CA GLN A 196 6.92 -10.06 19.32
C GLN A 196 8.17 -10.78 18.80
N ASN A 197 8.02 -11.97 18.20
CA ASN A 197 9.16 -12.74 17.67
C ASN A 197 9.77 -12.09 16.42
N ARG A 198 9.03 -11.23 15.72
CA ARG A 198 9.52 -10.51 14.56
C ARG A 198 10.69 -9.59 14.88
N PHE A 199 10.69 -8.98 16.04
CA PHE A 199 11.82 -8.17 16.53
C PHE A 199 13.03 -9.04 16.87
N VAL A 200 12.82 -10.31 17.27
CA VAL A 200 13.88 -11.27 17.53
C VAL A 200 14.54 -11.74 16.23
N GLU A 201 13.82 -11.91 15.14
CA GLU A 201 14.40 -12.25 13.83
C GLU A 201 15.27 -11.13 13.27
N VAL A 202 14.94 -9.88 13.56
CA VAL A 202 15.74 -8.70 13.19
C VAL A 202 16.98 -8.55 14.12
N GLY A 203 17.07 -9.33 15.20
CA GLY A 203 18.20 -9.33 16.12
C GLY A 203 18.19 -8.17 17.11
N ILE A 204 17.13 -7.34 17.13
CA ILE A 204 16.96 -6.21 18.05
C ILE A 204 15.71 -6.50 18.88
N SER A 205 15.91 -6.82 20.15
CA SER A 205 14.85 -7.26 21.07
C SER A 205 14.52 -6.24 22.17
N SER A 206 15.32 -5.18 22.29
CA SER A 206 15.11 -4.12 23.26
C SER A 206 15.58 -2.76 22.75
N MET A 207 15.04 -1.69 23.33
CA MET A 207 15.46 -0.31 22.99
C MET A 207 16.93 -0.03 23.32
N ASP A 208 17.51 -0.75 24.26
CA ASP A 208 18.93 -0.61 24.65
C ASP A 208 19.88 -1.08 23.55
N GLU A 209 19.38 -1.86 22.59
CA GLU A 209 20.13 -2.37 21.44
C GLU A 209 20.09 -1.42 20.24
N LEU A 210 19.16 -0.45 20.25
CA LEU A 210 19.06 0.56 19.20
C LEU A 210 20.08 1.69 19.41
N ASN A 211 20.60 2.21 18.31
CA ASN A 211 21.43 3.42 18.36
C ASN A 211 20.60 4.60 18.89
N PRO A 212 21.11 5.38 19.85
CA PRO A 212 20.42 6.57 20.34
C PRO A 212 20.04 7.59 19.25
N GLU A 213 20.80 7.66 18.16
CA GLU A 213 20.48 8.52 17.01
C GLU A 213 19.28 7.98 16.24
N THR A 214 19.16 6.67 16.10
CA THR A 214 18.00 5.99 15.52
C THR A 214 16.73 6.29 16.34
N ILE A 215 16.79 6.10 17.66
CA ILE A 215 15.68 6.41 18.57
C ILE A 215 15.21 7.85 18.39
N LYS A 216 16.17 8.78 18.38
CA LYS A 216 15.89 10.20 18.18
C LYS A 216 15.26 10.47 16.81
N THR A 217 15.74 9.82 15.75
CA THR A 217 15.20 10.00 14.40
C THR A 217 13.75 9.56 14.33
N ILE A 218 13.40 8.42 14.94
CA ILE A 218 12.02 7.93 14.97
C ILE A 218 11.14 8.88 15.78
N ASP A 219 11.60 9.33 16.95
CA ASP A 219 10.85 10.27 17.78
C ASP A 219 10.60 11.62 17.06
N ASP A 220 11.62 12.15 16.38
CA ASP A 220 11.52 13.36 15.56
C ASP A 220 10.47 13.19 14.43
N LEU A 221 10.41 12.04 13.75
CA LEU A 221 9.41 11.75 12.72
C LEU A 221 7.99 11.68 13.28
N TYR A 222 7.80 11.06 14.45
CA TYR A 222 6.49 11.02 15.12
C TYR A 222 6.03 12.42 15.53
N LEU A 223 6.95 13.23 16.10
CA LEU A 223 6.67 14.63 16.44
C LEU A 223 6.32 15.47 15.21
N GLU A 224 7.05 15.29 14.13
CA GLU A 224 6.82 16.03 12.88
C GLU A 224 5.47 15.69 12.25
N ILE A 225 5.08 14.41 12.22
CA ILE A 225 3.94 13.93 11.43
C ILE A 225 2.68 13.82 12.29
N LEU A 226 2.80 13.31 13.53
CA LEU A 226 1.69 12.98 14.41
C LEU A 226 1.57 13.91 15.64
N ASP A 227 2.46 14.90 15.77
CA ASP A 227 2.51 15.88 16.89
C ASP A 227 2.57 15.22 18.28
N ARG A 228 3.19 14.05 18.37
CA ARG A 228 3.42 13.34 19.63
C ARG A 228 4.74 12.57 19.60
N PRO A 229 5.35 12.29 20.77
CA PRO A 229 6.50 11.38 20.83
C PRO A 229 6.11 9.97 20.42
N ALA A 230 7.07 9.24 19.85
CA ALA A 230 6.90 7.84 19.57
C ALA A 230 6.76 7.02 20.88
N ASP A 231 5.85 6.06 20.88
CA ASP A 231 5.82 5.08 21.96
C ASP A 231 6.93 4.03 21.80
N ASN A 232 7.15 3.25 22.85
CA ASN A 232 8.23 2.27 22.86
C ASN A 232 8.13 1.24 21.72
N ASN A 233 6.90 0.87 21.34
CA ASN A 233 6.67 -0.08 20.25
C ASN A 233 6.99 0.55 18.90
N GLY A 234 6.60 1.79 18.68
CA GLY A 234 6.94 2.55 17.48
C GLY A 234 8.44 2.74 17.32
N ILE A 235 9.13 3.11 18.40
CA ILE A 235 10.59 3.25 18.40
C ILE A 235 11.26 1.91 18.07
N LEU A 236 10.86 0.83 18.75
CA LEU A 236 11.46 -0.48 18.54
C LEU A 236 11.19 -0.99 17.12
N TYR A 237 9.96 -0.85 16.65
CA TYR A 237 9.54 -1.29 15.32
C TYR A 237 10.29 -0.55 14.21
N TYR A 238 10.09 0.76 14.11
CA TYR A 238 10.71 1.54 13.04
C TYR A 238 12.23 1.66 13.20
N GLY A 239 12.72 1.71 14.45
CA GLY A 239 14.14 1.72 14.74
C GLY A 239 14.84 0.46 14.24
N SER A 240 14.24 -0.70 14.45
CA SER A 240 14.77 -1.98 13.95
C SER A 240 14.81 -2.01 12.42
N LEU A 241 13.77 -1.53 11.75
CA LEU A 241 13.70 -1.47 10.29
C LEU A 241 14.72 -0.49 9.71
N LEU A 242 14.95 0.63 10.39
CA LEU A 242 15.92 1.64 9.97
C LEU A 242 17.36 1.13 10.12
N GLU A 243 17.71 0.53 11.25
CA GLU A 243 19.07 0.02 11.50
C GLU A 243 19.44 -1.18 10.63
N THR A 244 18.48 -2.00 10.28
CA THR A 244 18.69 -3.13 9.35
C THR A 244 18.68 -2.72 7.88
N GLY A 245 18.36 -1.45 7.59
CA GLY A 245 18.28 -0.94 6.24
C GLY A 245 17.09 -1.48 5.43
N VAL A 246 16.11 -2.08 6.11
CA VAL A 246 14.85 -2.53 5.49
C VAL A 246 14.00 -1.33 5.11
N PHE A 247 13.95 -0.30 5.99
CA PHE A 247 13.30 0.98 5.73
C PHE A 247 14.32 2.12 5.75
N THR A 248 14.06 3.14 4.94
CA THR A 248 14.67 4.45 5.04
C THR A 248 13.83 5.37 5.92
N THR A 249 14.34 6.53 6.28
CA THR A 249 13.55 7.56 6.98
C THR A 249 12.33 8.03 6.18
N ASP A 250 12.42 8.02 4.85
CA ASP A 250 11.32 8.40 3.98
C ASP A 250 10.24 7.32 3.93
N ASP A 251 10.62 6.04 3.97
CA ASP A 251 9.66 4.92 4.08
C ASP A 251 8.89 4.99 5.40
N ILE A 252 9.58 5.31 6.51
CA ILE A 252 8.94 5.47 7.81
C ILE A 252 8.00 6.68 7.82
N ARG A 253 8.44 7.80 7.25
CA ARG A 253 7.62 9.01 7.07
C ARG A 253 6.33 8.68 6.34
N GLN A 254 6.43 7.99 5.21
CA GLN A 254 5.28 7.60 4.42
C GLN A 254 4.35 6.67 5.22
N SER A 255 4.91 5.67 5.90
CA SER A 255 4.15 4.74 6.75
C SER A 255 3.36 5.44 7.86
N LEU A 256 3.93 6.49 8.48
CA LEU A 256 3.23 7.31 9.48
C LEU A 256 2.12 8.16 8.84
N MET A 257 2.34 8.71 7.65
CA MET A 257 1.34 9.47 6.90
C MET A 257 0.21 8.59 6.37
N ASP A 258 0.45 7.31 6.14
CA ASP A 258 -0.55 6.33 5.72
C ASP A 258 -1.26 5.66 6.92
N SER A 259 -0.90 6.03 8.14
CA SER A 259 -1.49 5.45 9.35
C SER A 259 -2.92 5.93 9.59
N THR A 260 -3.73 5.09 10.25
CA THR A 260 -5.08 5.44 10.72
C THR A 260 -5.07 6.68 11.63
N GLU A 261 -4.00 6.87 12.41
CA GLU A 261 -3.85 8.03 13.29
C GLU A 261 -3.73 9.33 12.49
N TYR A 262 -2.92 9.33 11.42
CA TYR A 262 -2.80 10.48 10.52
C TYR A 262 -4.11 10.75 9.75
N ASP A 263 -4.82 9.71 9.33
CA ASP A 263 -6.13 9.84 8.69
C ASP A 263 -7.18 10.49 9.61
N ILE A 264 -7.12 10.20 10.91
CA ILE A 264 -7.95 10.87 11.91
C ILE A 264 -7.61 12.37 11.96
N CYS A 265 -6.32 12.71 11.97
CA CYS A 265 -5.88 14.10 11.95
C CYS A 265 -6.36 14.82 10.68
N LEU A 266 -6.22 14.20 9.50
CA LEU A 266 -6.73 14.73 8.24
C LEU A 266 -8.23 14.99 8.27
N LYS A 267 -9.00 14.13 8.92
CA LYS A 267 -10.45 14.29 9.03
C LYS A 267 -10.84 15.54 9.83
N TYR A 268 -10.06 15.90 10.85
CA TYR A 268 -10.34 17.06 11.70
C TYR A 268 -9.66 18.35 11.20
N ASN A 269 -8.58 18.24 10.46
CA ASN A 269 -7.81 19.39 9.94
C ASN A 269 -7.34 19.19 8.48
N PRO A 270 -8.27 19.04 7.52
CA PRO A 270 -7.96 18.59 6.15
C PRO A 270 -7.21 19.63 5.29
N TYR A 271 -7.04 20.85 5.78
CA TYR A 271 -6.39 21.95 5.03
C TYR A 271 -5.03 22.35 5.61
N SER A 272 -4.55 21.63 6.62
CA SER A 272 -3.23 21.87 7.21
C SER A 272 -2.15 21.07 6.46
N GLU A 273 -0.99 21.68 6.27
CA GLU A 273 0.22 20.99 5.81
C GLU A 273 0.69 19.95 6.85
N PHE A 274 0.35 20.17 8.12
CA PHE A 274 0.59 19.25 9.24
C PHE A 274 -0.74 19.00 9.97
N PRO A 275 -1.56 18.05 9.51
CA PRO A 275 -2.93 17.86 10.00
C PRO A 275 -3.03 17.51 11.49
N CYS A 276 -2.01 16.86 12.05
CA CYS A 276 -1.98 16.47 13.46
C CYS A 276 -1.54 17.62 14.40
N HIS A 277 -0.96 18.68 13.87
CA HIS A 277 -0.57 19.85 14.68
C HIS A 277 -1.79 20.74 14.97
N VAL A 278 -2.14 20.90 16.24
CA VAL A 278 -3.31 21.66 16.73
C VAL A 278 -2.86 23.02 17.24
#